data_ecf97f08c7ad4a8abf8ebb680ccb1fa2
#
_entry.id   ecf97f08c7ad4a8abf8ebb680ccb1fa2
#
_cell.length_a   1.000
_cell.length_b   1.000
_cell.length_c   1.000
_cell.angle_alpha   90.00
_cell.angle_beta   90.00
_cell.angle_gamma   90.00
#
_symmetry.space_group_name_H-M   'P 1'
#
loop_
_entity.id
_entity.type
_entity.pdbx_description
1 polymer ?
#
loop_
_entity_poly.entity_id
_entity_poly.type
_entity_poly.pdbx_seq_one_letter_code
_entity_poly.pdbx_strand_id
1 'polypeptide(L)'
;MQNILTPKHSTYTVSLCFDGGAAQRLVDAQKRLAQICRNNFLIEHSVPPHVTLGAFHAEPGALPKLQKTFDGFAKEAREVLGGNGLDLEFGGTDSFLDKVVFLAAKKDSPSFVSLKTLNEILHQKFLPLFEAGSNKNYLPERWLPHAALAVKLRPDQFKKCAAFLGHASDFVLPQSARVAALSLALCKPYTELCRAAF
;
A
#
# COMPACT_ATOMS: atom_id res chain seq x y z
N MET A 1 1.92 36.79 13.59
CA MET A 1 2.69 35.52 13.54
C MET A 1 1.70 34.38 13.75
N GLN A 2 1.32 33.68 12.68
CA GLN A 2 0.48 32.48 12.80
C GLN A 2 1.36 31.36 13.39
N ASN A 3 0.99 30.89 14.59
CA ASN A 3 1.54 29.67 15.15
C ASN A 3 1.12 28.51 14.23
N ILE A 4 2.00 28.12 13.32
CA ILE A 4 1.90 26.86 12.59
C ILE A 4 2.17 25.78 13.64
N LEU A 5 1.09 25.24 14.23
CA LEU A 5 1.15 24.05 15.06
C LEU A 5 1.69 22.94 14.18
N THR A 6 2.98 22.62 14.32
CA THR A 6 3.54 21.39 13.77
C THR A 6 2.67 20.22 14.23
N PRO A 7 2.18 19.35 13.34
CA PRO A 7 1.36 18.24 13.77
C PRO A 7 2.15 17.40 14.78
N LYS A 8 1.55 17.16 15.94
CA LYS A 8 2.16 16.47 17.07
C LYS A 8 2.67 15.07 16.71
N HIS A 9 2.13 14.49 15.63
CA HIS A 9 2.47 13.17 15.11
C HIS A 9 2.47 13.16 13.58
N SER A 10 3.43 12.46 12.99
CA SER A 10 3.45 12.12 11.57
C SER A 10 2.92 10.71 11.35
N THR A 11 2.31 10.45 10.19
CA THR A 11 1.86 9.10 9.81
C THR A 11 2.89 8.46 8.90
N TYR A 12 3.32 7.28 9.28
CA TYR A 12 4.25 6.44 8.53
C TYR A 12 3.55 5.15 8.08
N THR A 13 3.92 4.64 6.93
CA THR A 13 3.42 3.36 6.40
C THR A 13 4.56 2.38 6.21
N VAL A 14 4.29 1.11 6.48
CA VAL A 14 5.10 0.00 6.03
C VAL A 14 4.36 -0.69 4.89
N SER A 15 5.02 -0.83 3.76
CA SER A 15 4.42 -1.32 2.52
C SER A 15 5.30 -2.33 1.82
N LEU A 16 4.67 -3.24 1.08
CA LEU A 16 5.31 -4.12 0.12
C LEU A 16 5.41 -3.40 -1.22
N CYS A 17 6.59 -3.41 -1.81
CA CYS A 17 6.89 -2.79 -3.10
C CYS A 17 7.11 -3.86 -4.17
N PHE A 18 6.64 -3.60 -5.37
CA PHE A 18 6.78 -4.50 -6.51
C PHE A 18 8.13 -4.33 -7.20
N ASP A 19 8.56 -5.35 -7.95
CA ASP A 19 9.69 -5.25 -8.87
C ASP A 19 9.43 -4.23 -10.01
N GLY A 20 10.49 -3.85 -10.73
CA GLY A 20 10.38 -2.82 -11.77
C GLY A 20 9.35 -3.16 -12.85
N GLY A 21 9.26 -4.41 -13.29
CA GLY A 21 8.33 -4.85 -14.32
C GLY A 21 6.88 -4.87 -13.85
N ALA A 22 6.63 -5.39 -12.64
CA ALA A 22 5.30 -5.40 -12.04
C ALA A 22 4.84 -3.99 -11.66
N ALA A 23 5.73 -3.18 -11.09
CA ALA A 23 5.44 -1.79 -10.78
C ALA A 23 5.06 -1.00 -12.03
N GLN A 24 5.77 -1.18 -13.15
CA GLN A 24 5.45 -0.49 -14.40
C GLN A 24 4.07 -0.86 -14.93
N ARG A 25 3.68 -2.14 -14.95
CA ARG A 25 2.34 -2.55 -15.37
C ARG A 25 1.24 -1.94 -14.51
N LEU A 26 1.46 -1.83 -13.19
CA LEU A 26 0.52 -1.17 -12.28
C LEU A 26 0.46 0.35 -12.51
N VAL A 27 1.61 1.01 -12.76
CA VAL A 27 1.66 2.43 -13.12
C VAL A 27 0.90 2.69 -14.42
N ASP A 28 1.03 1.82 -15.42
CA ASP A 28 0.32 1.97 -16.69
C ASP A 28 -1.20 1.83 -16.50
N ALA A 29 -1.63 0.89 -15.64
CA ALA A 29 -3.03 0.77 -15.24
C ALA A 29 -3.53 2.02 -14.50
N GLN A 30 -2.76 2.56 -13.55
CA GLN A 30 -3.07 3.81 -12.85
C GLN A 30 -3.19 4.99 -13.81
N LYS A 31 -2.25 5.14 -14.75
CA LYS A 31 -2.28 6.20 -15.77
C LYS A 31 -3.52 6.08 -16.66
N ARG A 32 -3.86 4.87 -17.08
CA ARG A 32 -5.05 4.66 -17.89
C ARG A 32 -6.33 5.04 -17.16
N LEU A 33 -6.50 4.62 -15.92
CA LEU A 33 -7.63 5.01 -15.08
C LEU A 33 -7.65 6.52 -14.81
N ALA A 34 -6.49 7.13 -14.57
CA ALA A 34 -6.38 8.57 -14.37
C ALA A 34 -6.92 9.36 -15.57
N GLN A 35 -6.63 8.93 -16.78
CA GLN A 35 -7.19 9.54 -18.01
C GLN A 35 -8.73 9.40 -18.07
N ILE A 36 -9.27 8.24 -17.72
CA ILE A 36 -10.71 7.95 -17.78
C ILE A 36 -11.49 8.76 -16.74
N CYS A 37 -11.06 8.71 -15.48
CA CYS A 37 -11.77 9.35 -14.37
C CYS A 37 -11.30 10.78 -14.07
N ARG A 38 -10.26 11.28 -14.77
CA ARG A 38 -9.65 12.60 -14.54
C ARG A 38 -9.23 12.79 -13.07
N ASN A 39 -8.51 11.79 -12.55
CA ASN A 39 -7.95 11.81 -11.20
C ASN A 39 -6.49 11.34 -11.25
N ASN A 40 -5.57 12.27 -11.13
CA ASN A 40 -4.12 12.03 -11.22
C ASN A 40 -3.44 11.92 -9.86
N PHE A 41 -4.19 11.77 -8.76
CA PHE A 41 -3.66 11.90 -7.40
C PHE A 41 -2.40 11.05 -7.15
N LEU A 42 -2.42 9.75 -7.51
CA LEU A 42 -1.28 8.86 -7.29
C LEU A 42 -0.04 9.28 -8.11
N ILE A 43 -0.27 9.76 -9.34
CA ILE A 43 0.77 10.18 -10.28
C ILE A 43 1.39 11.51 -9.81
N GLU A 44 0.55 12.50 -9.51
CA GLU A 44 0.99 13.84 -9.08
C GLU A 44 1.76 13.82 -7.77
N HIS A 45 1.45 12.87 -6.87
CA HIS A 45 2.13 12.71 -5.59
C HIS A 45 3.26 11.68 -5.64
N SER A 46 3.61 11.17 -6.83
CA SER A 46 4.68 10.18 -7.03
C SER A 46 4.59 8.97 -6.09
N VAL A 47 3.35 8.52 -5.79
CA VAL A 47 3.11 7.36 -4.93
C VAL A 47 3.32 6.09 -5.75
N PRO A 48 4.37 5.30 -5.49
CA PRO A 48 4.62 4.08 -6.26
C PRO A 48 3.53 3.04 -5.98
N PRO A 49 3.25 2.12 -6.91
CA PRO A 49 2.39 0.97 -6.64
C PRO A 49 2.92 0.14 -5.47
N HIS A 50 2.05 -0.16 -4.51
CA HIS A 50 2.42 -0.88 -3.30
C HIS A 50 1.21 -1.59 -2.67
N VAL A 51 1.47 -2.48 -1.72
CA VAL A 51 0.48 -2.98 -0.77
C VAL A 51 0.84 -2.49 0.63
N THR A 52 0.01 -1.64 1.22
CA THR A 52 0.24 -1.16 2.60
C THR A 52 -0.03 -2.29 3.59
N LEU A 53 0.98 -2.67 4.37
CA LEU A 53 0.86 -3.64 5.46
C LEU A 53 0.30 -2.99 6.74
N GLY A 54 0.72 -1.76 7.03
CA GLY A 54 0.28 -1.05 8.23
C GLY A 54 0.61 0.43 8.17
N ALA A 55 -0.09 1.21 9.01
CA ALA A 55 0.14 2.62 9.19
C ALA A 55 0.24 2.94 10.68
N PHE A 56 1.18 3.81 11.06
CA PHE A 56 1.49 4.12 12.44
C PHE A 56 1.73 5.61 12.62
N HIS A 57 1.36 6.13 13.79
CA HIS A 57 1.69 7.48 14.20
C HIS A 57 2.97 7.46 15.04
N ALA A 58 3.88 8.36 14.73
CA ALA A 58 5.09 8.56 15.51
C ALA A 58 5.46 10.05 15.56
N GLU A 59 6.08 10.47 16.66
CA GLU A 59 6.66 11.80 16.79
C GLU A 59 7.92 11.89 15.93
N PRO A 60 8.31 13.08 15.43
CA PRO A 60 9.53 13.25 14.63
C PRO A 60 10.80 12.70 15.29
N GLY A 61 10.91 12.83 16.62
CA GLY A 61 12.05 12.31 17.40
C GLY A 61 12.11 10.79 17.51
N ALA A 62 11.02 10.07 17.18
CA ALA A 62 10.96 8.62 17.23
C ALA A 62 11.47 7.93 15.93
N LEU A 63 11.90 8.70 14.93
CA LEU A 63 12.33 8.15 13.64
C LEU A 63 13.43 7.08 13.75
N PRO A 64 14.50 7.25 14.54
CA PRO A 64 15.53 6.20 14.71
C PRO A 64 14.95 4.90 15.27
N LYS A 65 14.01 4.99 16.24
CA LYS A 65 13.32 3.83 16.83
C LYS A 65 12.43 3.16 15.78
N LEU A 66 11.72 3.95 14.97
CA LEU A 66 10.85 3.46 13.90
C LEU A 66 11.67 2.70 12.84
N GLN A 67 12.82 3.25 12.41
CA GLN A 67 13.74 2.60 11.47
C GLN A 67 14.29 1.28 12.03
N LYS A 68 14.77 1.28 13.28
CA LYS A 68 15.26 0.06 13.93
C LYS A 68 14.18 -1.02 14.03
N THR A 69 12.92 -0.63 14.31
CA THR A 69 11.80 -1.57 14.37
C THR A 69 11.49 -2.12 12.97
N PHE A 70 11.54 -1.27 11.93
CA PHE A 70 11.40 -1.67 10.54
C PHE A 70 12.48 -2.67 10.11
N ASP A 71 13.75 -2.44 10.46
CA ASP A 71 14.85 -3.35 10.14
C ASP A 71 14.66 -4.74 10.80
N GLY A 72 14.17 -4.76 12.03
CA GLY A 72 13.81 -5.99 12.72
C GLY A 72 12.66 -6.73 12.04
N PHE A 73 11.63 -6.01 11.60
CA PHE A 73 10.53 -6.57 10.84
C PHE A 73 10.97 -7.08 9.46
N ALA A 74 11.84 -6.35 8.76
CA ALA A 74 12.32 -6.74 7.44
C ALA A 74 13.08 -8.07 7.45
N LYS A 75 13.82 -8.37 8.53
CA LYS A 75 14.50 -9.68 8.73
C LYS A 75 13.48 -10.81 8.81
N GLU A 76 12.46 -10.68 9.67
CA GLU A 76 11.41 -11.69 9.82
C GLU A 76 10.57 -11.85 8.56
N ALA A 77 10.24 -10.74 7.90
CA ALA A 77 9.53 -10.78 6.63
C ALA A 77 10.30 -11.56 5.55
N ARG A 78 11.62 -11.41 5.51
CA ARG A 78 12.47 -12.19 4.60
C ARG A 78 12.40 -13.68 4.90
N GLU A 79 12.37 -14.07 6.17
CA GLU A 79 12.23 -15.49 6.57
C GLU A 79 10.87 -16.05 6.14
N VAL A 80 9.77 -15.30 6.41
CA VAL A 80 8.40 -15.68 5.98
C VAL A 80 8.30 -15.86 4.48
N LEU A 81 8.99 -15.03 3.69
CA LEU A 81 8.97 -15.08 2.22
C LEU A 81 10.08 -15.94 1.60
N GLY A 82 10.84 -16.68 2.42
CA GLY A 82 11.90 -17.56 1.93
C GLY A 82 13.06 -16.85 1.23
N GLY A 83 13.27 -15.56 1.51
CA GLY A 83 14.39 -14.77 0.99
C GLY A 83 14.25 -14.25 -0.44
N ASN A 84 13.23 -14.68 -1.18
CA ASN A 84 13.09 -14.40 -2.61
C ASN A 84 11.92 -13.47 -2.98
N GLY A 85 11.27 -12.86 -1.99
CA GLY A 85 10.06 -12.08 -2.21
C GLY A 85 8.82 -12.96 -2.47
N LEU A 86 7.77 -12.38 -3.05
CA LEU A 86 6.46 -13.02 -3.16
C LEU A 86 5.82 -12.72 -4.53
N ASP A 87 5.30 -13.73 -5.21
CA ASP A 87 4.41 -13.54 -6.34
C ASP A 87 2.97 -13.36 -5.83
N LEU A 88 2.54 -12.10 -5.74
CA LEU A 88 1.20 -11.76 -5.29
C LEU A 88 0.19 -11.98 -6.41
N GLU A 89 -0.77 -12.87 -6.18
CA GLU A 89 -1.91 -13.07 -7.07
C GLU A 89 -3.04 -12.08 -6.75
N PHE A 90 -3.66 -11.53 -7.81
CA PHE A 90 -4.84 -10.67 -7.69
C PHE A 90 -6.11 -11.43 -8.06
N GLY A 91 -7.17 -11.21 -7.27
CA GLY A 91 -8.50 -11.81 -7.48
C GLY A 91 -9.46 -10.94 -8.30
N GLY A 92 -9.01 -9.76 -8.71
CA GLY A 92 -9.83 -8.79 -9.46
C GLY A 92 -9.84 -7.40 -8.83
N THR A 93 -10.70 -6.53 -9.37
CA THR A 93 -10.89 -5.17 -8.86
C THR A 93 -12.00 -5.12 -7.81
N ASP A 94 -11.82 -4.22 -6.85
CA ASP A 94 -12.83 -3.91 -5.83
C ASP A 94 -12.69 -2.43 -5.42
N SER A 95 -13.52 -1.95 -4.50
CA SER A 95 -13.51 -0.55 -4.09
C SER A 95 -13.76 -0.36 -2.60
N PHE A 96 -13.27 0.76 -2.05
CA PHE A 96 -13.62 1.23 -0.72
C PHE A 96 -14.42 2.52 -0.80
N LEU A 97 -15.65 2.49 -0.26
CA LEU A 97 -16.50 3.68 -0.05
C LEU A 97 -16.63 4.57 -1.31
N ASP A 98 -16.59 3.99 -2.49
CA ASP A 98 -16.62 4.70 -3.78
C ASP A 98 -15.53 5.79 -3.93
N LYS A 99 -14.45 5.68 -3.15
CA LYS A 99 -13.33 6.65 -3.13
C LYS A 99 -12.00 6.05 -3.54
N VAL A 100 -11.89 4.73 -3.51
CA VAL A 100 -10.68 3.99 -3.85
C VAL A 100 -11.06 2.82 -4.74
N VAL A 101 -10.38 2.67 -5.87
CA VAL A 101 -10.43 1.48 -6.74
C VAL A 101 -9.09 0.79 -6.66
N PHE A 102 -9.08 -0.52 -6.49
CA PHE A 102 -7.86 -1.29 -6.26
C PHE A 102 -7.94 -2.70 -6.86
N LEU A 103 -6.77 -3.34 -7.00
CA LEU A 103 -6.65 -4.78 -7.19
C LEU A 103 -6.62 -5.45 -5.81
N ALA A 104 -7.56 -6.33 -5.54
CA ALA A 104 -7.59 -7.13 -4.33
C ALA A 104 -6.64 -8.34 -4.47
N ALA A 105 -5.89 -8.67 -3.42
CA ALA A 105 -5.19 -9.95 -3.37
C ALA A 105 -6.21 -11.10 -3.45
N LYS A 106 -5.86 -12.15 -4.20
CA LYS A 106 -6.72 -13.33 -4.38
C LYS A 106 -6.84 -14.09 -3.07
N LYS A 107 -8.05 -14.14 -2.51
CA LYS A 107 -8.34 -14.89 -1.30
C LYS A 107 -7.96 -16.37 -1.49
N ASP A 108 -7.54 -16.99 -0.42
CA ASP A 108 -7.16 -18.42 -0.37
C ASP A 108 -5.94 -18.80 -1.22
N SER A 109 -5.23 -17.82 -1.81
CA SER A 109 -3.94 -18.07 -2.42
C SER A 109 -2.83 -18.19 -1.37
N PRO A 110 -1.73 -18.93 -1.66
CA PRO A 110 -0.56 -18.94 -0.77
C PRO A 110 -0.02 -17.55 -0.49
N SER A 111 -0.04 -16.65 -1.49
CA SER A 111 0.38 -15.26 -1.32
C SER A 111 -0.51 -14.49 -0.35
N PHE A 112 -1.81 -14.72 -0.35
CA PHE A 112 -2.73 -14.09 0.60
C PHE A 112 -2.42 -14.50 2.04
N VAL A 113 -2.15 -15.79 2.29
CA VAL A 113 -1.77 -16.31 3.61
C VAL A 113 -0.49 -15.64 4.09
N SER A 114 0.56 -15.59 3.24
CA SER A 114 1.82 -14.92 3.56
C SER A 114 1.62 -13.45 3.90
N LEU A 115 0.77 -12.73 3.15
CA LEU A 115 0.45 -11.33 3.41
C LEU A 115 -0.23 -11.15 4.78
N LYS A 116 -1.18 -12.01 5.14
CA LYS A 116 -1.84 -11.96 6.46
C LYS A 116 -0.83 -12.16 7.58
N THR A 117 0.05 -13.14 7.45
CA THR A 117 1.14 -13.39 8.40
C THR A 117 2.06 -12.17 8.55
N LEU A 118 2.45 -11.54 7.45
CA LEU A 118 3.29 -10.33 7.49
C LEU A 118 2.58 -9.16 8.18
N ASN A 119 1.29 -8.97 7.92
CA ASN A 119 0.51 -7.91 8.57
C ASN A 119 0.42 -8.15 10.10
N GLU A 120 0.21 -9.38 10.54
CA GLU A 120 0.17 -9.76 11.96
C GLU A 120 1.52 -9.53 12.66
N ILE A 121 2.62 -10.03 12.08
CA ILE A 121 3.97 -9.82 12.61
C ILE A 121 4.31 -8.33 12.71
N LEU A 122 3.97 -7.55 11.67
CA LEU A 122 4.18 -6.11 11.67
C LEU A 122 3.47 -5.45 12.87
N HIS A 123 2.20 -5.76 13.08
CA HIS A 123 1.42 -5.14 14.14
C HIS A 123 1.89 -5.59 15.53
N GLN A 124 2.29 -6.85 15.71
CA GLN A 124 2.88 -7.35 16.94
C GLN A 124 4.16 -6.58 17.31
N LYS A 125 4.98 -6.19 16.33
CA LYS A 125 6.22 -5.43 16.57
C LYS A 125 5.99 -3.94 16.77
N PHE A 126 5.08 -3.35 16.02
CA PHE A 126 4.93 -1.90 15.97
C PHE A 126 3.98 -1.35 17.03
N LEU A 127 2.84 -2.01 17.29
CA LEU A 127 1.83 -1.50 18.22
C LEU A 127 2.31 -1.32 19.67
N PRO A 128 3.25 -2.13 20.21
CA PRO A 128 3.82 -1.85 21.54
C PRO A 128 4.65 -0.56 21.61
N LEU A 129 5.05 0.00 20.47
CA LEU A 129 5.98 1.11 20.36
C LEU A 129 5.39 2.37 19.75
N PHE A 130 4.36 2.22 18.92
CA PHE A 130 3.74 3.28 18.10
C PHE A 130 2.23 3.11 18.08
N GLU A 131 1.51 4.22 18.00
CA GLU A 131 0.06 4.19 17.84
C GLU A 131 -0.33 3.75 16.43
N ALA A 132 -1.41 2.96 16.32
CA ALA A 132 -1.99 2.64 15.02
C ALA A 132 -2.45 3.92 14.31
N GLY A 133 -2.18 4.02 13.03
CA GLY A 133 -2.64 5.11 12.18
C GLY A 133 -4.17 5.27 12.21
N SER A 134 -4.65 6.43 11.77
CA SER A 134 -6.08 6.78 11.83
C SER A 134 -6.98 5.82 11.05
N ASN A 135 -6.46 5.19 9.99
CA ASN A 135 -7.21 4.18 9.23
C ASN A 135 -7.08 2.79 9.88
N LYS A 136 -8.09 2.44 10.67
CA LYS A 136 -8.15 1.14 11.36
C LYS A 136 -8.35 -0.08 10.44
N ASN A 137 -8.59 0.14 9.14
CA ASN A 137 -8.68 -0.97 8.17
C ASN A 137 -7.32 -1.63 7.86
N TYR A 138 -6.21 -1.07 8.38
CA TYR A 138 -4.91 -1.74 8.31
C TYR A 138 -4.66 -2.73 9.46
N LEU A 139 -5.49 -2.71 10.51
CA LEU A 139 -5.37 -3.67 11.62
C LEU A 139 -5.70 -5.10 11.16
N PRO A 140 -5.02 -6.13 11.70
CA PRO A 140 -5.09 -7.51 11.20
C PRO A 140 -6.50 -8.07 11.00
N GLU A 141 -7.41 -7.77 11.93
CA GLU A 141 -8.79 -8.27 11.91
C GLU A 141 -9.65 -7.66 10.78
N ARG A 142 -9.24 -6.51 10.21
CA ARG A 142 -10.00 -5.79 9.16
C ARG A 142 -9.23 -5.67 7.86
N TRP A 143 -7.96 -6.04 7.87
CA TRP A 143 -7.09 -5.78 6.74
C TRP A 143 -7.44 -6.62 5.52
N LEU A 144 -7.63 -5.92 4.40
CA LEU A 144 -7.75 -6.50 3.06
C LEU A 144 -6.52 -6.08 2.24
N PRO A 145 -5.62 -7.03 1.90
CA PRO A 145 -4.46 -6.71 1.08
C PRO A 145 -4.86 -6.29 -0.32
N HIS A 146 -4.37 -5.12 -0.76
CA HIS A 146 -4.74 -4.53 -2.04
C HIS A 146 -3.66 -3.60 -2.59
N ALA A 147 -3.63 -3.46 -3.91
CA ALA A 147 -2.84 -2.46 -4.62
C ALA A 147 -3.76 -1.40 -5.22
N ALA A 148 -3.64 -0.14 -4.78
CA ALA A 148 -4.50 0.94 -5.22
C ALA A 148 -4.25 1.30 -6.71
N LEU A 149 -5.33 1.42 -7.48
CA LEU A 149 -5.31 1.89 -8.87
C LEU A 149 -5.75 3.35 -9.00
N ALA A 150 -6.73 3.78 -8.20
CA ALA A 150 -7.17 5.17 -8.10
C ALA A 150 -7.67 5.46 -6.69
N VAL A 151 -7.36 6.63 -6.15
CA VAL A 151 -7.71 7.02 -4.78
C VAL A 151 -8.29 8.43 -4.73
N LYS A 152 -8.98 8.77 -3.62
CA LYS A 152 -9.62 10.09 -3.43
C LYS A 152 -10.56 10.48 -4.57
N LEU A 153 -11.26 9.49 -5.11
CA LEU A 153 -12.24 9.70 -6.16
C LEU A 153 -13.44 10.48 -5.63
N ARG A 154 -13.95 11.41 -6.45
CA ARG A 154 -15.28 11.99 -6.31
C ARG A 154 -16.32 11.01 -6.87
N PRO A 155 -17.61 11.13 -6.50
CA PRO A 155 -18.65 10.21 -6.99
C PRO A 155 -18.74 10.09 -8.52
N ASP A 156 -18.57 11.22 -9.24
CA ASP A 156 -18.55 11.24 -10.71
C ASP A 156 -17.34 10.51 -11.30
N GLN A 157 -16.19 10.63 -10.64
CA GLN A 157 -14.96 9.96 -11.03
C GLN A 157 -15.03 8.45 -10.76
N PHE A 158 -15.56 8.06 -9.60
CA PHE A 158 -15.77 6.65 -9.27
C PHE A 158 -16.69 5.97 -10.29
N LYS A 159 -17.84 6.58 -10.62
CA LYS A 159 -18.76 6.04 -11.64
C LYS A 159 -18.07 5.78 -12.98
N LYS A 160 -17.22 6.70 -13.44
CA LYS A 160 -16.44 6.53 -14.67
C LYS A 160 -15.44 5.38 -14.58
N CYS A 161 -14.70 5.26 -13.46
CA CYS A 161 -13.79 4.14 -13.23
C CYS A 161 -14.52 2.80 -13.23
N ALA A 162 -15.62 2.69 -12.49
CA ALA A 162 -16.41 1.47 -12.38
C ALA A 162 -17.01 1.05 -13.72
N ALA A 163 -17.59 1.98 -14.46
CA ALA A 163 -18.11 1.72 -15.80
C ALA A 163 -17.02 1.25 -16.77
N PHE A 164 -15.86 1.89 -16.75
CA PHE A 164 -14.73 1.49 -17.60
C PHE A 164 -14.26 0.06 -17.25
N LEU A 165 -14.04 -0.24 -15.99
CA LEU A 165 -13.58 -1.57 -15.53
C LEU A 165 -14.61 -2.68 -15.82
N GLY A 166 -15.90 -2.36 -15.79
CA GLY A 166 -16.97 -3.32 -16.09
C GLY A 166 -17.16 -3.63 -17.58
N HIS A 167 -16.66 -2.78 -18.49
CA HIS A 167 -16.92 -2.89 -19.93
C HIS A 167 -15.67 -2.96 -20.80
N ALA A 168 -14.48 -2.70 -20.27
CA ALA A 168 -13.26 -2.66 -21.05
C ALA A 168 -12.69 -4.07 -21.28
N SER A 169 -13.09 -4.71 -22.39
CA SER A 169 -12.52 -6.01 -22.81
C SER A 169 -11.02 -5.93 -23.11
N ASP A 170 -10.52 -4.77 -23.51
CA ASP A 170 -9.14 -4.57 -23.96
C ASP A 170 -8.21 -4.05 -22.85
N PHE A 171 -8.72 -3.83 -21.64
CA PHE A 171 -7.94 -3.38 -20.49
C PHE A 171 -7.54 -4.56 -19.62
N VAL A 172 -6.37 -5.12 -19.91
CA VAL A 172 -5.83 -6.24 -19.15
C VAL A 172 -5.13 -5.73 -17.88
N LEU A 173 -5.74 -6.03 -16.74
CA LEU A 173 -5.11 -5.80 -15.44
C LEU A 173 -4.12 -6.93 -15.10
N PRO A 174 -3.01 -6.63 -14.39
CA PRO A 174 -2.10 -7.67 -13.92
C PRO A 174 -2.84 -8.69 -13.06
N GLN A 175 -2.70 -9.97 -13.37
CA GLN A 175 -3.22 -11.06 -12.53
C GLN A 175 -2.28 -11.40 -11.38
N SER A 176 -1.00 -11.04 -11.52
CA SER A 176 0.01 -11.18 -10.47
C SER A 176 1.05 -10.08 -10.56
N ALA A 177 1.73 -9.86 -9.44
CA ALA A 177 2.84 -8.91 -9.35
C ALA A 177 3.91 -9.42 -8.38
N ARG A 178 5.18 -9.35 -8.80
CA ARG A 178 6.30 -9.73 -7.95
C ARG A 178 6.55 -8.67 -6.90
N VAL A 179 6.41 -9.04 -5.63
CA VAL A 179 6.85 -8.25 -4.47
C VAL A 179 8.33 -8.49 -4.27
N ALA A 180 9.12 -7.41 -4.29
CA ALA A 180 10.58 -7.49 -4.26
C ALA A 180 11.22 -6.74 -3.08
N ALA A 181 10.46 -5.92 -2.35
CA ALA A 181 10.99 -5.14 -1.23
C ALA A 181 9.91 -4.73 -0.24
N LEU A 182 10.36 -4.35 0.96
CA LEU A 182 9.61 -3.56 1.93
C LEU A 182 10.04 -2.10 1.87
N SER A 183 9.13 -1.20 2.16
CA SER A 183 9.37 0.24 2.31
C SER A 183 8.76 0.76 3.59
N LEU A 184 9.50 1.61 4.30
CA LEU A 184 9.00 2.51 5.33
C LEU A 184 8.92 3.91 4.74
N ALA A 185 7.76 4.53 4.74
CA ALA A 185 7.56 5.85 4.14
C ALA A 185 6.76 6.79 5.06
N LEU A 186 7.09 8.08 5.01
CA LEU A 186 6.23 9.15 5.49
C LEU A 186 5.06 9.33 4.50
N CYS A 187 3.82 9.49 5.02
CA CYS A 187 2.64 9.59 4.16
C CYS A 187 2.43 10.95 3.51
N LYS A 188 2.84 12.04 4.18
CA LYS A 188 2.55 13.41 3.71
C LYS A 188 3.68 14.38 4.06
N PRO A 189 4.42 14.88 3.05
CA PRO A 189 4.42 14.38 1.66
C PRO A 189 4.90 12.94 1.62
N TYR A 190 4.54 12.18 0.58
CA TYR A 190 5.08 10.82 0.43
C TYR A 190 6.59 10.88 0.29
N THR A 191 7.30 10.21 1.17
CA THR A 191 8.77 10.15 1.16
C THR A 191 9.21 8.78 1.68
N GLU A 192 9.87 8.01 0.84
CA GLU A 192 10.48 6.75 1.27
C GLU A 192 11.68 7.04 2.16
N LEU A 193 11.69 6.46 3.36
CA LEU A 193 12.74 6.66 4.38
C LEU A 193 13.70 5.48 4.45
N CYS A 194 13.18 4.28 4.30
CA CYS A 194 13.95 3.03 4.31
C CYS A 194 13.38 2.06 3.28
N ARG A 195 14.26 1.23 2.70
CA ARG A 195 13.90 0.15 1.80
C ARG A 195 14.72 -1.10 2.13
N ALA A 196 14.06 -2.24 2.19
CA ALA A 196 14.69 -3.54 2.40
C ALA A 196 14.29 -4.46 1.25
N ALA A 197 15.24 -4.87 0.40
CA ALA A 197 15.02 -5.84 -0.68
C ALA A 197 14.92 -7.27 -0.12
N PHE A 198 14.19 -8.13 -0.82
CA PHE A 198 14.09 -9.57 -0.56
C PHE A 198 15.13 -10.34 -1.35
#